data_4bef5402825625ad3c032153ebd0c46e
#
_entry.id   4bef5402825625ad3c032153ebd0c46e
#
_cell.length_a   1.000
_cell.length_b   1.000
_cell.length_c   1.000
_cell.angle_alpha   90.00
_cell.angle_beta   90.00
_cell.angle_gamma   90.00
#
_symmetry.space_group_name_H-M   'P 1'
#
loop_
_entity.id
_entity.type
_entity.pdbx_description
1 polymer ?
#
loop_
_entity_poly.entity_id
_entity_poly.type
_entity_poly.pdbx_seq_one_letter_code
_entity_poly.pdbx_strand_id
1 'polypeptide(L)'
;MDMRVDMRQVLTEYARTGGVGVVRPGARLEDVAEVLGAPVEADYFPNPEGSWPRTFAYGDVRLEVCGCREIFQVALSTGNGTVEVPGGRPGELVTLGSEVTFGELKEALAEAGTEWELWTMPTLTDQLTVIAGEYPKDVHYTFTVPDPAAPDSATLHSVIAKDAEHTC
;
A
#
# COMPACT_ATOMS: atom_id res chain seq x y z
N MET A 1 -14.37 10.70 21.05
CA MET A 1 -14.64 9.94 19.84
C MET A 1 -13.35 9.26 19.40
N ASP A 2 -13.26 7.97 19.69
CA ASP A 2 -12.11 7.19 19.20
C ASP A 2 -12.24 6.99 17.70
N MET A 3 -11.53 7.80 16.94
CA MET A 3 -11.32 7.50 15.52
C MET A 3 -10.33 6.34 15.46
N ARG A 4 -10.85 5.14 15.64
CA ARG A 4 -10.05 3.96 15.35
C ARG A 4 -9.84 3.90 13.84
N VAL A 5 -8.63 4.20 13.44
CA VAL A 5 -8.20 3.90 12.07
C VAL A 5 -8.33 2.39 11.91
N ASP A 6 -9.16 1.94 11.01
CA ASP A 6 -9.30 0.52 10.68
C ASP A 6 -8.68 0.25 9.30
N MET A 7 -8.55 -1.03 8.97
CA MET A 7 -7.92 -1.43 7.71
C MET A 7 -8.71 -0.96 6.49
N ARG A 8 -10.04 -0.88 6.57
CA ARG A 8 -10.88 -0.37 5.49
C ARG A 8 -10.58 1.09 5.17
N GLN A 9 -10.38 1.91 6.20
CA GLN A 9 -10.00 3.31 6.04
C GLN A 9 -8.62 3.45 5.39
N VAL A 10 -7.66 2.62 5.80
CA VAL A 10 -6.33 2.58 5.21
C VAL A 10 -6.43 2.25 3.71
N LEU A 11 -7.22 1.25 3.36
CA LEU A 11 -7.35 0.79 1.97
C LEU A 11 -8.08 1.82 1.08
N THR A 12 -9.10 2.50 1.58
CA THR A 12 -9.80 3.54 0.82
C THR A 12 -8.95 4.81 0.67
N GLU A 13 -8.18 5.16 1.69
CA GLU A 13 -7.21 6.24 1.58
C GLU A 13 -6.12 5.89 0.56
N TYR A 14 -5.67 4.65 0.55
CA TYR A 14 -4.70 4.16 -0.42
C TYR A 14 -5.21 4.34 -1.85
N ALA A 15 -6.47 4.00 -2.12
CA ALA A 15 -7.09 4.20 -3.43
C ALA A 15 -7.12 5.67 -3.85
N ARG A 16 -7.28 6.56 -2.89
CA ARG A 16 -7.39 8.01 -3.13
C ARG A 16 -6.03 8.69 -3.27
N THR A 17 -5.03 8.29 -2.49
CA THR A 17 -3.74 9.00 -2.40
C THR A 17 -2.55 8.18 -2.89
N GLY A 18 -2.67 6.87 -2.99
CA GLY A 18 -1.57 5.96 -3.29
C GLY A 18 -0.72 5.60 -2.07
N GLY A 19 -1.15 5.93 -0.87
CA GLY A 19 -0.35 5.65 0.32
C GLY A 19 -1.11 5.72 1.63
N VAL A 20 -0.34 5.81 2.71
CA VAL A 20 -0.83 5.86 4.09
C VAL A 20 -0.37 7.18 4.72
N GLY A 21 -1.32 8.07 5.04
CA GLY A 21 -1.03 9.38 5.60
C GLY A 21 -0.14 10.20 4.66
N VAL A 22 0.98 10.68 5.18
CA VAL A 22 1.95 11.45 4.39
C VAL A 22 2.86 10.58 3.51
N VAL A 23 2.87 9.25 3.71
CA VAL A 23 3.66 8.30 2.92
C VAL A 23 2.91 7.97 1.66
N ARG A 24 3.23 8.65 0.56
CA ARG A 24 2.55 8.49 -0.73
C ARG A 24 3.48 8.83 -1.89
N PRO A 25 3.22 8.29 -3.09
CA PRO A 25 4.00 8.64 -4.27
C PRO A 25 3.98 10.13 -4.54
N GLY A 26 5.14 10.70 -4.86
CA GLY A 26 5.31 12.12 -5.10
C GLY A 26 5.74 12.92 -3.87
N ALA A 27 5.61 12.35 -2.66
CA ALA A 27 6.12 13.00 -1.44
C ALA A 27 7.65 12.91 -1.39
N ARG A 28 8.27 13.91 -0.78
CA ARG A 28 9.72 13.88 -0.53
C ARG A 28 10.01 13.18 0.78
N LEU A 29 11.03 12.34 0.79
CA LEU A 29 11.40 11.58 1.98
C LEU A 29 11.67 12.50 3.18
N GLU A 30 12.34 13.62 2.97
CA GLU A 30 12.66 14.58 4.04
C GLU A 30 11.40 15.15 4.70
N ASP A 31 10.38 15.48 3.88
CA ASP A 31 9.11 16.02 4.38
C ASP A 31 8.34 14.98 5.19
N VAL A 32 8.38 13.74 4.75
CA VAL A 32 7.77 12.62 5.49
C VAL A 32 8.49 12.40 6.82
N ALA A 33 9.83 12.46 6.81
CA ALA A 33 10.64 12.27 8.01
C ALA A 33 10.43 13.40 9.04
N GLU A 34 10.10 14.60 8.62
CA GLU A 34 9.74 15.69 9.55
C GLU A 34 8.48 15.35 10.34
N VAL A 35 7.53 14.63 9.74
CA VAL A 35 6.27 14.26 10.38
C VAL A 35 6.38 12.96 11.17
N LEU A 36 7.03 11.96 10.61
CA LEU A 36 7.03 10.59 11.15
C LEU A 36 8.35 10.16 11.81
N GLY A 37 9.38 11.00 11.74
CA GLY A 37 10.73 10.63 12.15
C GLY A 37 11.48 9.88 11.05
N ALA A 38 12.72 9.47 11.35
CA ALA A 38 13.55 8.77 10.39
C ALA A 38 12.98 7.37 10.10
N PRO A 39 12.87 6.97 8.82
CA PRO A 39 12.45 5.62 8.45
C PRO A 39 13.58 4.63 8.72
N VAL A 40 13.22 3.35 8.77
CA VAL A 40 14.19 2.26 8.79
C VAL A 40 14.57 1.95 7.33
N GLU A 41 15.87 1.86 7.05
CA GLU A 41 16.34 1.41 5.74
C GLU A 41 16.15 -0.11 5.64
N ALA A 42 15.44 -0.55 4.62
CA ALA A 42 15.14 -1.97 4.39
C ALA A 42 16.02 -2.51 3.25
N ASP A 43 16.95 -3.41 3.61
CA ASP A 43 17.86 -4.04 2.64
C ASP A 43 17.17 -5.24 1.97
N TYR A 44 16.26 -4.98 1.05
CA TYR A 44 15.63 -6.06 0.27
C TYR A 44 16.50 -6.51 -0.91
N PHE A 45 17.27 -5.59 -1.44
CA PHE A 45 18.26 -5.88 -2.47
C PHE A 45 19.56 -5.23 -2.05
N PRO A 46 20.69 -5.97 -2.03
CA PRO A 46 21.98 -5.37 -1.74
C PRO A 46 22.36 -4.46 -2.92
N ASN A 47 21.90 -3.21 -2.84
CA ASN A 47 22.43 -2.20 -3.71
C ASN A 47 23.82 -1.81 -3.21
N PRO A 48 24.80 -1.57 -4.08
CA PRO A 48 26.08 -1.03 -3.68
C PRO A 48 25.85 0.20 -2.82
N GLU A 49 26.65 0.34 -1.77
CA GLU A 49 26.58 1.47 -0.84
C GLU A 49 26.55 2.79 -1.61
N GLY A 50 25.55 3.64 -1.31
CA GLY A 50 25.36 4.92 -1.99
C GLY A 50 24.52 4.89 -3.26
N SER A 51 24.05 3.71 -3.74
CA SER A 51 23.23 3.63 -4.95
C SER A 51 21.75 3.88 -4.67
N TRP A 52 21.05 4.42 -5.64
CA TRP A 52 19.62 4.66 -5.65
C TRP A 52 18.98 3.88 -6.81
N PRO A 53 17.71 3.45 -6.71
CA PRO A 53 16.73 3.72 -5.64
C PRO A 53 17.01 2.91 -4.36
N ARG A 54 16.41 3.34 -3.25
CA ARG A 54 16.52 2.67 -1.95
C ARG A 54 15.14 2.41 -1.36
N THR A 55 15.04 1.34 -0.58
CA THR A 55 13.82 0.97 0.12
C THR A 55 13.90 1.37 1.59
N PHE A 56 12.87 2.04 2.07
CA PHE A 56 12.70 2.41 3.47
C PHE A 56 11.38 1.85 4.00
N ALA A 57 11.21 1.84 5.32
CA ALA A 57 9.98 1.36 5.94
C ALA A 57 9.58 2.18 7.15
N TYR A 58 8.27 2.33 7.32
CA TYR A 58 7.62 2.75 8.54
C TYR A 58 6.68 1.61 8.94
N GLY A 59 7.11 0.78 9.92
CA GLY A 59 6.40 -0.45 10.20
C GLY A 59 6.37 -1.38 8.98
N ASP A 60 5.20 -1.81 8.59
CA ASP A 60 5.02 -2.67 7.41
C ASP A 60 4.81 -1.89 6.10
N VAL A 61 4.74 -0.57 6.16
CA VAL A 61 4.63 0.28 4.98
C VAL A 61 6.02 0.48 4.40
N ARG A 62 6.25 -0.07 3.21
CA ARG A 62 7.51 0.07 2.48
C ARG A 62 7.39 1.13 1.40
N LEU A 63 8.41 1.96 1.30
CA LEU A 63 8.49 3.01 0.30
C LEU A 63 9.77 2.88 -0.49
N GLU A 64 9.68 3.02 -1.79
CA GLU A 64 10.83 3.08 -2.68
C GLU A 64 11.08 4.53 -3.06
N VAL A 65 12.31 4.97 -2.85
CA VAL A 65 12.73 6.37 -3.02
C VAL A 65 13.80 6.43 -4.10
N CYS A 66 13.60 7.30 -5.06
CA CYS A 66 14.52 7.55 -6.15
C CYS A 66 15.64 8.51 -5.73
N GLY A 67 16.69 8.63 -6.54
CA GLY A 67 17.84 9.51 -6.27
C GLY A 67 17.48 10.99 -6.10
N CYS A 68 16.33 11.41 -6.62
CA CYS A 68 15.78 12.76 -6.41
C CYS A 68 15.10 12.94 -5.05
N ARG A 69 15.09 11.90 -4.20
CA ARG A 69 14.49 11.88 -2.86
C ARG A 69 12.96 11.85 -2.86
N GLU A 70 12.33 11.61 -4.00
CA GLU A 70 10.88 11.43 -4.06
C GLU A 70 10.51 9.96 -3.93
N ILE A 71 9.41 9.71 -3.21
CA ILE A 71 8.80 8.39 -3.11
C ILE A 71 8.09 8.11 -4.44
N PHE A 72 8.38 6.98 -5.08
CA PHE A 72 7.70 6.59 -6.31
C PHE A 72 6.88 5.31 -6.17
N GLN A 73 7.04 4.56 -5.08
CA GLN A 73 6.24 3.38 -4.81
C GLN A 73 6.00 3.23 -3.32
N VAL A 74 4.78 2.85 -2.95
CA VAL A 74 4.39 2.54 -1.57
C VAL A 74 3.71 1.17 -1.57
N ALA A 75 4.22 0.24 -0.78
CA ALA A 75 3.74 -1.13 -0.71
C ALA A 75 3.41 -1.54 0.72
N LEU A 76 2.36 -2.36 0.87
CA LEU A 76 1.93 -2.90 2.15
C LEU A 76 1.64 -4.38 1.99
N SER A 77 2.35 -5.23 2.72
CA SER A 77 2.08 -6.67 2.79
C SER A 77 1.07 -6.96 3.90
N THR A 78 -0.03 -7.62 3.57
CA THR A 78 -1.17 -7.84 4.48
C THR A 78 -1.41 -9.31 4.81
N GLY A 79 -0.57 -10.21 4.29
CA GLY A 79 -0.79 -11.66 4.40
C GLY A 79 -0.50 -12.29 5.77
N ASN A 80 -0.03 -11.54 6.75
CA ASN A 80 0.40 -12.05 8.05
C ASN A 80 -0.64 -11.89 9.19
N GLY A 81 -1.85 -11.49 8.88
CA GLY A 81 -2.93 -11.32 9.85
C GLY A 81 -2.98 -9.96 10.53
N THR A 82 -1.86 -9.30 10.70
CA THR A 82 -1.77 -7.92 11.22
C THR A 82 -0.77 -7.10 10.43
N VAL A 83 -0.94 -5.78 10.45
CA VAL A 83 0.03 -4.83 9.89
C VAL A 83 0.29 -3.70 10.87
N GLU A 84 1.50 -3.18 10.86
CA GLU A 84 1.88 -1.96 11.56
C GLU A 84 1.97 -0.83 10.55
N VAL A 85 1.23 0.24 10.79
CA VAL A 85 1.23 1.44 9.94
C VAL A 85 1.61 2.68 10.77
N PRO A 86 2.20 3.72 10.15
CA PRO A 86 2.53 4.93 10.91
C PRO A 86 1.29 5.62 11.44
N GLY A 87 1.36 6.10 12.69
CA GLY A 87 0.24 6.74 13.40
C GLY A 87 0.15 8.22 13.15
N GLY A 88 1.04 8.95 12.74
CA GLY A 88 0.99 10.41 12.53
C GLY A 88 1.88 11.21 13.46
N ARG A 89 2.56 10.53 14.40
CA ARG A 89 3.59 11.12 15.26
C ARG A 89 4.92 10.42 15.03
N PRO A 90 6.05 11.09 15.27
CA PRO A 90 7.36 10.45 15.16
C PRO A 90 7.45 9.18 16.00
N GLY A 91 7.83 8.07 15.37
CA GLY A 91 8.01 6.77 16.03
C GLY A 91 6.72 6.03 16.40
N GLU A 92 5.54 6.60 16.14
CA GLU A 92 4.26 5.95 16.44
C GLU A 92 3.89 4.96 15.35
N LEU A 93 3.60 3.73 15.76
CA LEU A 93 3.07 2.68 14.89
C LEU A 93 1.74 2.19 15.47
N VAL A 94 0.77 1.96 14.59
CA VAL A 94 -0.54 1.44 14.93
C VAL A 94 -0.66 0.05 14.33
N THR A 95 -1.04 -0.93 15.15
CA THR A 95 -1.25 -2.31 14.70
C THR A 95 -2.72 -2.50 14.33
N LEU A 96 -2.96 -2.97 13.10
CA LEU A 96 -4.29 -3.23 12.56
C LEU A 96 -4.43 -4.68 12.14
N GLY A 97 -5.63 -5.25 12.28
CA GLY A 97 -5.97 -6.52 11.64
C GLY A 97 -5.96 -6.35 10.14
N SER A 98 -5.25 -7.21 9.43
CA SER A 98 -5.08 -7.10 7.98
C SER A 98 -5.90 -8.08 7.16
N GLU A 99 -6.72 -8.91 7.81
CA GLU A 99 -7.58 -9.87 7.13
C GLU A 99 -8.77 -9.14 6.50
N VAL A 100 -8.63 -8.80 5.21
CA VAL A 100 -9.68 -8.15 4.43
C VAL A 100 -10.00 -9.04 3.24
N THR A 101 -11.27 -9.30 3.03
CA THR A 101 -11.73 -10.08 1.87
C THR A 101 -12.00 -9.17 0.68
N PHE A 102 -12.05 -9.78 -0.50
CA PHE A 102 -12.42 -9.06 -1.72
C PHE A 102 -13.81 -8.43 -1.60
N GLY A 103 -14.77 -9.17 -1.00
CA GLY A 103 -16.11 -8.63 -0.74
C GLY A 103 -16.09 -7.39 0.15
N GLU A 104 -15.29 -7.40 1.21
CA GLU A 104 -15.13 -6.26 2.11
C GLU A 104 -14.47 -5.05 1.42
N LEU A 105 -13.47 -5.29 0.56
CA LEU A 105 -12.86 -4.20 -0.21
C LEU A 105 -13.86 -3.57 -1.19
N LYS A 106 -14.66 -4.39 -1.88
CA LYS A 106 -15.70 -3.89 -2.79
C LYS A 106 -16.68 -2.96 -2.06
N GLU A 107 -17.12 -3.38 -0.88
CA GLU A 107 -18.02 -2.55 -0.05
C GLU A 107 -17.37 -1.24 0.35
N ALA A 108 -16.11 -1.28 0.81
CA ALA A 108 -15.39 -0.10 1.24
C ALA A 108 -15.17 0.90 0.08
N LEU A 109 -14.80 0.42 -1.09
CA LEU A 109 -14.62 1.27 -2.27
C LEU A 109 -15.94 1.86 -2.75
N ALA A 110 -17.03 1.10 -2.70
CA ALA A 110 -18.37 1.59 -3.04
C ALA A 110 -18.82 2.70 -2.10
N GLU A 111 -18.63 2.52 -0.79
CA GLU A 111 -18.95 3.55 0.21
C GLU A 111 -18.13 4.83 0.02
N ALA A 112 -16.89 4.70 -0.41
CA ALA A 112 -16.01 5.83 -0.70
C ALA A 112 -16.27 6.47 -2.07
N GLY A 113 -17.15 5.89 -2.90
CA GLY A 113 -17.41 6.37 -4.25
C GLY A 113 -16.24 6.19 -5.21
N THR A 114 -15.37 5.24 -4.94
CA THR A 114 -14.16 4.98 -5.71
C THR A 114 -14.42 3.93 -6.78
N GLU A 115 -14.11 4.28 -8.02
CA GLU A 115 -14.18 3.33 -9.15
C GLU A 115 -12.99 2.38 -9.12
N TRP A 116 -13.24 1.15 -9.55
CA TRP A 116 -12.21 0.11 -9.63
C TRP A 116 -12.53 -0.85 -10.76
N GLU A 117 -11.51 -1.57 -11.21
CA GLU A 117 -11.67 -2.61 -12.21
C GLU A 117 -10.92 -3.88 -11.78
N LEU A 118 -11.34 -5.00 -12.30
CA LEU A 118 -10.70 -6.29 -12.08
C LEU A 118 -9.69 -6.53 -13.19
N TRP A 119 -8.42 -6.75 -12.78
CA TRP A 119 -7.40 -7.17 -13.71
C TRP A 119 -7.25 -8.68 -13.62
N THR A 120 -7.49 -9.36 -14.74
CA THR A 120 -7.43 -10.82 -14.79
C THR A 120 -6.26 -11.26 -15.66
N MET A 121 -5.39 -12.08 -15.07
CA MET A 121 -4.41 -12.83 -15.83
C MET A 121 -4.96 -14.24 -16.07
N PRO A 122 -5.14 -14.67 -17.34
CA PRO A 122 -5.69 -15.98 -17.63
C PRO A 122 -4.87 -17.16 -17.09
N THR A 123 -3.60 -16.92 -16.75
CA THR A 123 -2.66 -17.94 -16.26
C THR A 123 -2.63 -18.07 -14.74
N LEU A 124 -3.23 -17.13 -13.98
CA LEU A 124 -3.23 -17.12 -12.54
C LEU A 124 -4.65 -17.35 -12.02
N THR A 125 -4.94 -18.59 -11.62
CA THR A 125 -6.27 -18.98 -11.10
C THR A 125 -6.39 -18.79 -9.59
N ASP A 126 -5.27 -18.59 -8.90
CA ASP A 126 -5.18 -18.46 -7.45
C ASP A 126 -4.97 -17.02 -6.97
N GLN A 127 -4.93 -16.07 -7.90
CA GLN A 127 -4.78 -14.65 -7.61
C GLN A 127 -5.87 -13.82 -8.30
N LEU A 128 -6.22 -12.74 -7.63
CA LEU A 128 -7.16 -11.75 -8.13
C LEU A 128 -6.60 -10.37 -7.81
N THR A 129 -6.55 -9.49 -8.81
CA THR A 129 -6.05 -8.12 -8.62
C THR A 129 -7.13 -7.11 -8.94
N VAL A 130 -7.37 -6.20 -7.99
CA VAL A 130 -8.24 -5.04 -8.14
C VAL A 130 -7.36 -3.83 -8.41
N ILE A 131 -7.70 -3.06 -9.43
CA ILE A 131 -7.02 -1.80 -9.75
C ILE A 131 -7.99 -0.66 -9.47
N ALA A 132 -7.57 0.26 -8.59
CA ALA A 132 -8.31 1.47 -8.27
C ALA A 132 -7.45 2.71 -8.54
N GLY A 133 -8.06 3.88 -8.62
CA GLY A 133 -7.35 5.11 -8.93
C GLY A 133 -7.17 5.33 -10.43
N GLU A 134 -6.39 6.33 -10.79
CA GLU A 134 -6.16 6.71 -12.19
C GLU A 134 -4.67 6.62 -12.53
N TYR A 135 -4.39 6.00 -13.70
CA TYR A 135 -3.04 6.02 -14.26
C TYR A 135 -2.53 7.47 -14.36
N PRO A 136 -1.27 7.78 -14.02
CA PRO A 136 -0.16 6.86 -13.71
C PRO A 136 -0.06 6.43 -12.23
N LYS A 137 -0.98 6.81 -11.38
CA LYS A 137 -0.95 6.56 -9.92
C LYS A 137 -2.03 5.59 -9.46
N ASP A 138 -2.25 4.55 -10.23
CA ASP A 138 -3.19 3.49 -9.88
C ASP A 138 -2.67 2.61 -8.74
N VAL A 139 -3.60 2.01 -8.02
CA VAL A 139 -3.35 1.18 -6.83
C VAL A 139 -3.79 -0.25 -7.14
N HIS A 140 -2.92 -1.20 -6.86
CA HIS A 140 -3.14 -2.62 -7.09
C HIS A 140 -3.33 -3.35 -5.76
N TYR A 141 -4.51 -3.95 -5.59
CA TYR A 141 -4.83 -4.81 -4.44
C TYR A 141 -4.81 -6.25 -4.93
N THR A 142 -3.90 -7.05 -4.41
CA THR A 142 -3.75 -8.45 -4.81
C THR A 142 -4.28 -9.37 -3.73
N PHE A 143 -5.17 -10.29 -4.13
CA PHE A 143 -5.83 -11.26 -3.25
C PHE A 143 -5.39 -12.67 -3.61
N THR A 144 -5.32 -13.52 -2.58
CA THR A 144 -5.18 -14.97 -2.74
C THR A 144 -6.57 -15.59 -2.78
N VAL A 145 -6.85 -16.37 -3.79
CA VAL A 145 -8.16 -17.01 -4.01
C VAL A 145 -8.07 -18.49 -3.63
N PRO A 146 -8.50 -18.87 -2.41
CA PRO A 146 -8.48 -20.29 -2.00
C PRO A 146 -9.59 -21.12 -2.67
N ASP A 147 -10.70 -20.49 -3.03
CA ASP A 147 -11.83 -21.14 -3.68
C ASP A 147 -12.29 -20.30 -4.87
N PRO A 148 -12.05 -20.77 -6.12
CA PRO A 148 -12.49 -20.04 -7.32
C PRO A 148 -14.01 -19.88 -7.44
N ALA A 149 -14.79 -20.75 -6.77
CA ALA A 149 -16.25 -20.66 -6.75
C ALA A 149 -16.78 -19.59 -5.81
N ALA A 150 -15.93 -19.08 -4.90
CA ALA A 150 -16.30 -18.05 -3.92
C ALA A 150 -15.25 -16.91 -3.92
N PRO A 151 -15.16 -16.12 -5.01
CA PRO A 151 -14.12 -15.09 -5.14
C PRO A 151 -14.22 -13.99 -4.08
N ASP A 152 -15.42 -13.72 -3.54
CA ASP A 152 -15.59 -12.71 -2.49
C ASP A 152 -14.91 -13.09 -1.17
N SER A 153 -14.56 -14.38 -0.98
CA SER A 153 -13.83 -14.86 0.19
C SER A 153 -12.30 -14.77 0.03
N ALA A 154 -11.81 -14.34 -1.14
CA ALA A 154 -10.40 -14.15 -1.36
C ALA A 154 -9.82 -13.14 -0.35
N THR A 155 -8.62 -13.43 0.17
CA THR A 155 -7.98 -12.62 1.22
C THR A 155 -6.92 -11.71 0.63
N LEU A 156 -6.88 -10.48 1.10
CA LEU A 156 -5.88 -9.50 0.67
C LEU A 156 -4.48 -9.95 1.06
N HIS A 157 -3.58 -9.95 0.10
CA HIS A 157 -2.18 -10.32 0.27
C HIS A 157 -1.25 -9.11 0.26
N SER A 158 -1.50 -8.14 -0.63
CA SER A 158 -0.67 -6.94 -0.75
C SER A 158 -1.42 -5.78 -1.40
N VAL A 159 -0.95 -4.57 -1.11
CA VAL A 159 -1.38 -3.34 -1.77
C VAL A 159 -0.14 -2.63 -2.27
N ILE A 160 -0.13 -2.22 -3.51
CA ILE A 160 1.00 -1.49 -4.13
C ILE A 160 0.46 -0.31 -4.92
N ALA A 161 1.00 0.86 -4.65
CA ALA A 161 0.78 2.06 -5.46
C ALA A 161 2.13 2.53 -6.01
N LYS A 162 2.17 2.80 -7.29
CA LYS A 162 3.39 3.24 -7.97
C LYS A 162 3.05 4.39 -8.91
N ASP A 163 3.91 5.42 -8.93
CA ASP A 163 3.85 6.43 -9.98
C ASP A 163 4.60 5.90 -11.21
N ALA A 164 3.84 5.40 -12.18
CA ALA A 164 4.40 4.75 -13.38
C ALA A 164 5.14 5.73 -14.30
N GLU A 165 4.90 7.03 -14.17
CA GLU A 165 5.56 8.07 -14.96
C GLU A 165 6.61 8.85 -14.18
N HIS A 166 6.97 8.38 -12.97
CA HIS A 166 8.00 9.05 -12.18
C HIS A 166 9.35 9.03 -12.89
N THR A 167 9.94 10.21 -13.01
CA THR A 167 11.29 10.41 -13.52
C THR A 167 12.04 11.37 -12.60
N CYS A 168 13.28 11.06 -12.32
CA CYS A 168 14.17 11.98 -11.61
C CYS A 168 14.86 12.93 -12.57
#